data_7fb9c7a1ccc5d07a1b276cd3e3d45e4f
#
_entry.id   7fb9c7a1ccc5d07a1b276cd3e3d45e4f
#
_cell.length_a   1.000
_cell.length_b   1.000
_cell.length_c   1.000
_cell.angle_alpha   90.00
_cell.angle_beta   90.00
_cell.angle_gamma   90.00
#
_symmetry.space_group_name_H-M   'P 1'
#
loop_
_entity.id
_entity.type
_entity.pdbx_description
1 polymer ?
#
loop_
_entity_poly.entity_id
_entity_poly.type
_entity_poly.pdbx_seq_one_letter_code
_entity_poly.pdbx_strand_id
1 'polypeptide(L)'
;EAVAAEWAAQDEEIRPHTMPLTGLANSAVDGVAPGRRAVVEHAVKYAATDLLCYRAGNQPELARRQHAEWQPLLDWAADALGAPLAVTEGIAPVDQPAAALDALGRAVEALDHMELAALSSLTAACGSLVLALALAAGRIGASEAYALSQLDETYQIEKWGADDEAAARRQAVRAEIEAAAAFLALSRG
;
A
#
# COMPACT_ATOMS: atom_id res chain seq x y z
N GLU A 1 18.72 -6.90 14.07
CA GLU A 1 18.57 -8.36 14.35
C GLU A 1 17.81 -9.08 13.22
N ALA A 2 16.64 -8.58 12.75
CA ALA A 2 15.82 -9.24 11.74
C ALA A 2 16.54 -9.41 10.38
N VAL A 3 17.21 -8.38 9.87
CA VAL A 3 18.04 -8.47 8.65
C VAL A 3 19.18 -9.50 8.83
N ALA A 4 19.82 -9.51 10.00
CA ALA A 4 20.87 -10.52 10.28
C ALA A 4 20.30 -11.95 10.28
N ALA A 5 19.06 -12.15 10.70
CA ALA A 5 18.39 -13.44 10.63
C ALA A 5 18.13 -13.91 9.18
N GLU A 6 17.74 -12.99 8.29
CA GLU A 6 17.61 -13.30 6.86
C GLU A 6 18.96 -13.74 6.23
N TRP A 7 20.05 -13.05 6.58
CA TRP A 7 21.38 -13.43 6.14
C TRP A 7 21.84 -14.77 6.71
N ALA A 8 21.58 -15.04 7.99
CA ALA A 8 21.92 -16.31 8.64
C ALA A 8 21.14 -17.50 8.07
N ALA A 9 19.99 -17.27 7.44
CA ALA A 9 19.17 -18.29 6.80
C ALA A 9 19.59 -18.61 5.37
N GLN A 10 20.62 -17.93 4.82
CA GLN A 10 21.16 -18.25 3.51
C GLN A 10 22.18 -19.39 3.61
N ASP A 11 22.17 -20.24 2.56
CA ASP A 11 23.11 -21.36 2.41
C ASP A 11 24.31 -20.93 1.50
N GLU A 12 24.74 -21.81 0.59
CA GLU A 12 25.82 -21.54 -0.36
C GLU A 12 25.48 -20.45 -1.39
N GLU A 13 24.18 -20.32 -1.73
CA GLU A 13 23.68 -19.32 -2.66
C GLU A 13 22.76 -18.30 -1.96
N ILE A 14 23.00 -17.02 -2.20
CA ILE A 14 22.13 -15.96 -1.71
C ILE A 14 20.86 -15.92 -2.55
N ARG A 15 19.70 -15.97 -1.90
CA ARG A 15 18.37 -15.92 -2.53
C ARG A 15 17.64 -14.61 -2.14
N PRO A 16 17.79 -13.54 -2.91
CA PRO A 16 17.24 -12.22 -2.55
C PRO A 16 15.73 -12.22 -2.28
N HIS A 17 14.96 -13.09 -2.97
CA HIS A 17 13.52 -13.20 -2.78
C HIS A 17 13.12 -13.75 -1.40
N THR A 18 14.05 -14.36 -0.65
CA THR A 18 13.84 -14.81 0.74
C THR A 18 14.31 -13.78 1.77
N MET A 19 14.73 -12.59 1.32
CA MET A 19 15.33 -11.56 2.16
C MET A 19 14.60 -10.20 2.02
N PRO A 20 13.27 -10.13 2.24
CA PRO A 20 12.49 -8.93 1.98
C PRO A 20 12.88 -7.74 2.86
N LEU A 21 13.23 -7.96 4.13
CA LEU A 21 13.68 -6.90 5.03
C LEU A 21 15.03 -6.32 4.62
N THR A 22 15.95 -7.17 4.18
CA THR A 22 17.24 -6.75 3.60
C THR A 22 17.01 -5.92 2.33
N GLY A 23 16.10 -6.36 1.45
CA GLY A 23 15.72 -5.63 0.25
C GLY A 23 15.18 -4.23 0.56
N LEU A 24 14.30 -4.11 1.55
CA LEU A 24 13.75 -2.82 2.00
C LEU A 24 14.83 -1.94 2.63
N ALA A 25 15.74 -2.50 3.44
CA ALA A 25 16.85 -1.75 4.03
C ALA A 25 17.80 -1.20 2.96
N ASN A 26 18.15 -2.01 1.96
CA ASN A 26 18.97 -1.57 0.83
C ASN A 26 18.24 -0.48 0.02
N SER A 27 16.96 -0.66 -0.27
CA SER A 27 16.15 0.35 -0.95
C SER A 27 16.10 1.66 -0.18
N ALA A 28 15.99 1.61 1.14
CA ALA A 28 16.00 2.80 2.00
C ALA A 28 17.33 3.58 1.90
N VAL A 29 18.45 2.87 1.97
CA VAL A 29 19.80 3.49 1.99
C VAL A 29 20.25 3.92 0.61
N ASP A 30 20.11 3.04 -0.39
CA ASP A 30 20.72 3.22 -1.72
C ASP A 30 19.79 3.96 -2.68
N GLY A 31 18.47 3.87 -2.48
CA GLY A 31 17.45 4.47 -3.36
C GLY A 31 16.73 5.66 -2.73
N VAL A 32 16.09 5.44 -1.59
CA VAL A 32 15.24 6.46 -0.97
C VAL A 32 16.04 7.61 -0.38
N ALA A 33 17.11 7.34 0.35
CA ALA A 33 17.89 8.40 0.99
C ALA A 33 18.48 9.40 -0.04
N PRO A 34 19.12 8.99 -1.15
CA PRO A 34 19.61 9.92 -2.16
C PRO A 34 18.50 10.45 -3.08
N GLY A 35 17.43 9.68 -3.31
CA GLY A 35 16.33 10.00 -4.25
C GLY A 35 15.03 10.44 -3.60
N ARG A 36 15.04 10.84 -2.33
CA ARG A 36 13.86 11.07 -1.48
C ARG A 36 12.74 11.84 -2.19
N ARG A 37 13.07 12.96 -2.84
CA ARG A 37 12.09 13.80 -3.52
C ARG A 37 11.31 13.04 -4.59
N ALA A 38 12.02 12.28 -5.43
CA ALA A 38 11.39 11.49 -6.49
C ALA A 38 10.48 10.39 -5.93
N VAL A 39 10.86 9.78 -4.79
CA VAL A 39 10.05 8.77 -4.11
C VAL A 39 8.76 9.38 -3.55
N VAL A 40 8.83 10.55 -2.92
CA VAL A 40 7.66 11.30 -2.44
C VAL A 40 6.73 11.66 -3.61
N GLU A 41 7.28 12.26 -4.67
CA GLU A 41 6.51 12.61 -5.87
C GLU A 41 5.85 11.37 -6.50
N HIS A 42 6.52 10.21 -6.49
CA HIS A 42 5.97 8.96 -6.99
C HIS A 42 4.82 8.46 -6.12
N ALA A 43 4.97 8.48 -4.80
CA ALA A 43 3.90 8.09 -3.87
C ALA A 43 2.65 8.97 -4.03
N VAL A 44 2.82 10.29 -4.17
CA VAL A 44 1.70 11.23 -4.39
C VAL A 44 0.99 10.97 -5.72
N LYS A 45 1.69 10.48 -6.76
CA LYS A 45 1.03 10.08 -8.03
C LYS A 45 0.03 8.94 -7.83
N TYR A 46 0.28 8.00 -6.90
CA TYR A 46 -0.72 6.98 -6.55
C TYR A 46 -1.98 7.61 -5.96
N ALA A 47 -1.88 8.65 -5.16
CA ALA A 47 -3.04 9.34 -4.59
C ALA A 47 -3.94 9.95 -5.67
N ALA A 48 -3.38 10.39 -6.81
CA ALA A 48 -4.15 10.93 -7.92
C ALA A 48 -5.07 9.87 -8.57
N THR A 49 -4.72 8.59 -8.45
CA THR A 49 -5.50 7.45 -8.98
C THR A 49 -5.65 6.34 -7.93
N ASP A 50 -5.82 6.73 -6.66
CA ASP A 50 -5.89 5.80 -5.54
C ASP A 50 -7.03 4.79 -5.73
N LEU A 51 -6.73 3.51 -5.49
CA LEU A 51 -7.67 2.39 -5.61
C LEU A 51 -9.00 2.70 -4.91
N LEU A 52 -8.96 3.28 -3.72
CA LEU A 52 -10.13 3.54 -2.90
C LEU A 52 -11.08 4.59 -3.51
N CYS A 53 -10.63 5.33 -4.51
CA CYS A 53 -11.42 6.37 -5.16
C CYS A 53 -12.30 5.86 -6.31
N TYR A 54 -12.10 4.62 -6.76
CA TYR A 54 -12.82 4.06 -7.92
C TYR A 54 -13.82 2.99 -7.47
N ARG A 55 -15.11 3.23 -7.68
CA ARG A 55 -16.19 2.33 -7.32
C ARG A 55 -16.74 1.60 -8.54
N ALA A 56 -17.21 0.38 -8.35
CA ALA A 56 -17.87 -0.40 -9.40
C ALA A 56 -19.18 0.28 -9.82
N GLY A 57 -19.27 0.71 -11.09
CA GLY A 57 -20.47 1.41 -11.59
C GLY A 57 -21.63 0.50 -11.97
N ASN A 58 -21.35 -0.74 -12.38
CA ASN A 58 -22.35 -1.67 -12.92
C ASN A 58 -22.50 -2.97 -12.09
N GLN A 59 -21.93 -3.02 -10.89
CA GLN A 59 -22.00 -4.15 -9.97
C GLN A 59 -22.43 -3.66 -8.57
N PRO A 60 -23.73 -3.50 -8.31
CA PRO A 60 -24.22 -2.86 -7.08
C PRO A 60 -23.79 -3.57 -5.78
N GLU A 61 -23.60 -4.89 -5.82
CA GLU A 61 -23.12 -5.65 -4.67
C GLU A 61 -21.66 -5.29 -4.35
N LEU A 62 -20.80 -5.25 -5.36
CA LEU A 62 -19.41 -4.86 -5.21
C LEU A 62 -19.30 -3.40 -4.76
N ALA A 63 -20.04 -2.48 -5.39
CA ALA A 63 -20.06 -1.07 -5.00
C ALA A 63 -20.45 -0.86 -3.54
N ARG A 64 -21.41 -1.64 -3.02
CA ARG A 64 -21.78 -1.60 -1.60
C ARG A 64 -20.66 -2.11 -0.69
N ARG A 65 -19.97 -3.20 -1.07
CA ARG A 65 -18.81 -3.69 -0.31
C ARG A 65 -17.69 -2.65 -0.32
N GLN A 66 -17.33 -2.12 -1.48
CA GLN A 66 -16.32 -1.06 -1.61
C GLN A 66 -16.68 0.17 -0.75
N HIS A 67 -17.96 0.58 -0.74
CA HIS A 67 -18.37 1.70 0.10
C HIS A 67 -18.23 1.37 1.59
N ALA A 68 -18.67 0.20 2.02
CA ALA A 68 -18.59 -0.19 3.43
C ALA A 68 -17.15 -0.31 3.94
N GLU A 69 -16.24 -0.82 3.11
CA GLU A 69 -14.88 -1.16 3.52
C GLU A 69 -13.88 -0.02 3.25
N TRP A 70 -14.03 0.73 2.16
CA TRP A 70 -13.07 1.75 1.75
C TRP A 70 -13.44 3.16 2.20
N GLN A 71 -14.75 3.48 2.32
CA GLN A 71 -15.17 4.83 2.73
C GLN A 71 -14.63 5.25 4.10
N PRO A 72 -14.61 4.38 5.14
CA PRO A 72 -14.06 4.75 6.43
C PRO A 72 -12.58 5.18 6.40
N LEU A 73 -11.81 4.69 5.42
CA LEU A 73 -10.40 5.07 5.25
C LEU A 73 -10.24 6.39 4.50
N LEU A 74 -11.12 6.68 3.54
CA LEU A 74 -11.16 8.00 2.89
C LEU A 74 -11.62 9.08 3.89
N ASP A 75 -12.61 8.77 4.74
CA ASP A 75 -13.05 9.66 5.80
C ASP A 75 -11.92 9.90 6.82
N TRP A 76 -11.19 8.85 7.21
CA TRP A 76 -10.01 9.00 8.04
C TRP A 76 -8.92 9.87 7.37
N ALA A 77 -8.67 9.69 6.08
CA ALA A 77 -7.70 10.52 5.35
C ALA A 77 -8.13 11.99 5.31
N ALA A 78 -9.43 12.26 5.15
CA ALA A 78 -9.98 13.61 5.20
C ALA A 78 -9.82 14.23 6.60
N ASP A 79 -10.19 13.51 7.66
CA ASP A 79 -10.23 14.01 9.03
C ASP A 79 -8.83 14.10 9.65
N ALA A 80 -8.01 13.06 9.52
CA ALA A 80 -6.71 12.96 10.19
C ALA A 80 -5.57 13.60 9.39
N LEU A 81 -5.62 13.54 8.05
CA LEU A 81 -4.57 14.07 7.18
C LEU A 81 -4.96 15.37 6.47
N GLY A 82 -6.23 15.77 6.53
CA GLY A 82 -6.74 16.91 5.78
C GLY A 82 -6.79 16.66 4.27
N ALA A 83 -7.00 15.42 3.86
CA ALA A 83 -6.94 14.97 2.47
C ALA A 83 -8.30 14.40 1.99
N PRO A 84 -9.33 15.22 1.78
CA PRO A 84 -10.60 14.78 1.24
C PRO A 84 -10.45 14.43 -0.24
N LEU A 85 -10.40 13.12 -0.56
CA LEU A 85 -10.30 12.62 -1.92
C LEU A 85 -11.69 12.47 -2.56
N ALA A 86 -11.77 12.77 -3.86
CA ALA A 86 -12.96 12.58 -4.68
C ALA A 86 -13.11 11.12 -5.10
N VAL A 87 -14.35 10.63 -5.05
CA VAL A 87 -14.72 9.26 -5.46
C VAL A 87 -15.47 9.32 -6.78
N THR A 88 -15.23 8.34 -7.67
CA THR A 88 -15.94 8.18 -8.94
C THR A 88 -16.48 6.77 -9.09
N GLU A 89 -17.44 6.59 -9.99
CA GLU A 89 -17.96 5.28 -10.39
C GLU A 89 -17.43 4.90 -11.78
N GLY A 90 -17.08 3.63 -11.93
CA GLY A 90 -16.49 3.09 -13.16
C GLY A 90 -15.01 3.47 -13.31
N ILE A 91 -14.56 3.55 -14.56
CA ILE A 91 -13.15 3.76 -14.94
C ILE A 91 -12.85 5.21 -15.39
N ALA A 92 -13.84 6.10 -15.33
CA ALA A 92 -13.61 7.48 -15.71
C ALA A 92 -12.66 8.15 -14.70
N PRO A 93 -11.56 8.77 -15.15
CA PRO A 93 -10.66 9.46 -14.26
C PRO A 93 -11.37 10.61 -13.52
N VAL A 94 -11.01 10.79 -12.26
CA VAL A 94 -11.48 11.90 -11.43
C VAL A 94 -10.27 12.73 -11.01
N ASP A 95 -10.33 14.03 -11.20
CA ASP A 95 -9.28 14.93 -10.72
C ASP A 95 -9.38 15.07 -9.20
N GLN A 96 -8.27 14.79 -8.53
CA GLN A 96 -8.20 14.96 -7.08
C GLN A 96 -7.93 16.41 -6.71
N PRO A 97 -8.53 16.91 -5.60
CA PRO A 97 -8.25 18.27 -5.13
C PRO A 97 -6.75 18.46 -4.85
N ALA A 98 -6.14 19.50 -5.42
CA ALA A 98 -4.71 19.78 -5.22
C ALA A 98 -4.34 19.88 -3.73
N ALA A 99 -5.20 20.50 -2.92
CA ALA A 99 -4.99 20.61 -1.48
C ALA A 99 -4.94 19.23 -0.77
N ALA A 100 -5.72 18.24 -1.25
CA ALA A 100 -5.69 16.88 -0.72
C ALA A 100 -4.39 16.17 -1.10
N LEU A 101 -3.96 16.30 -2.35
CA LEU A 101 -2.67 15.74 -2.80
C LEU A 101 -1.48 16.38 -2.04
N ASP A 102 -1.50 17.69 -1.83
CA ASP A 102 -0.50 18.39 -1.02
C ASP A 102 -0.49 17.90 0.43
N ALA A 103 -1.66 17.64 1.00
CA ALA A 103 -1.78 17.13 2.37
C ALA A 103 -1.20 15.72 2.50
N LEU A 104 -1.50 14.82 1.56
CA LEU A 104 -0.89 13.49 1.49
C LEU A 104 0.62 13.58 1.25
N GLY A 105 1.09 14.49 0.39
CA GLY A 105 2.49 14.76 0.18
C GLY A 105 3.22 15.12 1.48
N ARG A 106 2.65 16.02 2.28
CA ARG A 106 3.21 16.38 3.60
C ARG A 106 3.26 15.17 4.56
N ALA A 107 2.24 14.33 4.55
CA ALA A 107 2.24 13.12 5.38
C ALA A 107 3.35 12.14 4.97
N VAL A 108 3.61 11.99 3.67
CA VAL A 108 4.71 11.18 3.13
C VAL A 108 6.07 11.81 3.44
N GLU A 109 6.20 13.13 3.29
CA GLU A 109 7.43 13.87 3.59
C GLU A 109 7.83 13.83 5.07
N ALA A 110 6.90 13.62 5.99
CA ALA A 110 7.18 13.53 7.41
C ALA A 110 7.89 12.23 7.83
N LEU A 111 7.85 11.18 6.99
CA LEU A 111 8.47 9.88 7.26
C LEU A 111 9.99 9.96 7.07
N ASP A 112 10.74 9.17 7.80
CA ASP A 112 12.17 9.00 7.53
C ASP A 112 12.42 8.11 6.29
N HIS A 113 13.68 7.87 5.93
CA HIS A 113 14.01 7.09 4.73
C HIS A 113 13.67 5.60 4.84
N MET A 114 13.72 5.02 6.05
CA MET A 114 13.31 3.63 6.29
C MET A 114 11.80 3.49 6.19
N GLU A 115 11.06 4.36 6.88
CA GLU A 115 9.61 4.40 6.83
C GLU A 115 9.09 4.67 5.40
N LEU A 116 9.76 5.57 4.67
CA LEU A 116 9.40 5.91 3.29
C LEU A 116 9.65 4.75 2.32
N ALA A 117 10.70 3.95 2.53
CA ALA A 117 10.92 2.73 1.75
C ALA A 117 9.81 1.71 1.96
N ALA A 118 9.41 1.48 3.21
CA ALA A 118 8.27 0.61 3.53
C ALA A 118 6.96 1.15 2.95
N LEU A 119 6.69 2.45 3.10
CA LEU A 119 5.49 3.09 2.55
C LEU A 119 5.43 2.96 1.03
N SER A 120 6.55 3.12 0.34
CA SER A 120 6.63 3.00 -1.13
C SER A 120 6.25 1.58 -1.58
N SER A 121 6.81 0.55 -0.93
CA SER A 121 6.45 -0.86 -1.18
C SER A 121 4.97 -1.12 -0.89
N LEU A 122 4.46 -0.68 0.27
CA LEU A 122 3.04 -0.81 0.64
C LEU A 122 2.12 -0.14 -0.37
N THR A 123 2.47 1.08 -0.82
CA THR A 123 1.67 1.83 -1.80
C THR A 123 1.57 1.08 -3.12
N ALA A 124 2.68 0.54 -3.61
CA ALA A 124 2.70 -0.24 -4.84
C ALA A 124 1.93 -1.56 -4.69
N ALA A 125 2.15 -2.30 -3.60
CA ALA A 125 1.50 -3.58 -3.34
C ALA A 125 -0.02 -3.45 -3.14
N CYS A 126 -0.46 -2.38 -2.47
CA CYS A 126 -1.89 -2.11 -2.23
C CYS A 126 -2.59 -1.38 -3.37
N GLY A 127 -1.85 -0.73 -4.30
CA GLY A 127 -2.42 0.18 -5.28
C GLY A 127 -3.06 1.44 -4.67
N SER A 128 -2.70 1.78 -3.42
CA SER A 128 -3.32 2.86 -2.64
C SER A 128 -2.33 3.48 -1.66
N LEU A 129 -2.13 4.79 -1.78
CA LEU A 129 -1.38 5.55 -0.80
C LEU A 129 -2.16 5.70 0.52
N VAL A 130 -3.49 5.78 0.45
CA VAL A 130 -4.34 5.86 1.64
C VAL A 130 -4.22 4.61 2.49
N LEU A 131 -4.26 3.40 1.89
CA LEU A 131 -4.04 2.14 2.61
C LEU A 131 -2.65 2.08 3.25
N ALA A 132 -1.62 2.47 2.51
CA ALA A 132 -0.25 2.48 3.00
C ALA A 132 -0.07 3.44 4.19
N LEU A 133 -0.62 4.66 4.12
CA LEU A 133 -0.60 5.63 5.22
C LEU A 133 -1.44 5.19 6.42
N ALA A 134 -2.60 4.57 6.18
CA ALA A 134 -3.44 4.04 7.26
C ALA A 134 -2.72 2.92 8.03
N LEU A 135 -2.01 2.03 7.32
CA LEU A 135 -1.17 1.01 7.94
C LEU A 135 0.00 1.66 8.70
N ALA A 136 0.69 2.62 8.09
CA ALA A 136 1.79 3.34 8.71
C ALA A 136 1.35 4.09 9.98
N ALA A 137 0.13 4.61 10.01
CA ALA A 137 -0.46 5.26 11.19
C ALA A 137 -0.99 4.27 12.25
N GLY A 138 -0.92 2.95 11.99
CA GLY A 138 -1.49 1.93 12.89
C GLY A 138 -3.02 1.91 12.92
N ARG A 139 -3.68 2.54 11.95
CA ARG A 139 -5.15 2.57 11.81
C ARG A 139 -5.69 1.22 11.36
N ILE A 140 -4.92 0.49 10.54
CA ILE A 140 -5.19 -0.87 10.06
C ILE A 140 -3.94 -1.72 10.18
N GLY A 141 -4.12 -3.04 10.27
CA GLY A 141 -3.04 -4.02 10.26
C GLY A 141 -2.73 -4.53 8.85
N ALA A 142 -1.62 -5.28 8.70
CA ALA A 142 -1.20 -5.83 7.41
C ALA A 142 -2.25 -6.73 6.76
N SER A 143 -2.88 -7.62 7.54
CA SER A 143 -3.94 -8.51 7.03
C SER A 143 -5.17 -7.74 6.54
N GLU A 144 -5.52 -6.65 7.20
CA GLU A 144 -6.64 -5.78 6.81
C GLU A 144 -6.28 -4.99 5.55
N ALA A 145 -5.07 -4.40 5.48
CA ALA A 145 -4.58 -3.71 4.29
C ALA A 145 -4.60 -4.63 3.06
N TYR A 146 -4.14 -5.89 3.22
CA TYR A 146 -4.24 -6.90 2.17
C TYR A 146 -5.69 -7.17 1.77
N ALA A 147 -6.60 -7.43 2.72
CA ALA A 147 -8.00 -7.71 2.42
C ALA A 147 -8.67 -6.56 1.66
N LEU A 148 -8.41 -5.32 2.07
CA LEU A 148 -8.94 -4.12 1.44
C LEU A 148 -8.37 -3.89 0.04
N SER A 149 -7.07 -4.12 -0.17
CA SER A 149 -6.43 -4.00 -1.49
C SER A 149 -6.89 -5.07 -2.48
N GLN A 150 -7.35 -6.21 -2.00
CA GLN A 150 -7.79 -7.36 -2.80
C GLN A 150 -9.31 -7.57 -2.80
N LEU A 151 -10.08 -6.53 -2.44
CA LEU A 151 -11.53 -6.64 -2.31
C LEU A 151 -12.19 -6.99 -3.64
N ASP A 152 -11.83 -6.32 -4.72
CA ASP A 152 -12.38 -6.55 -6.06
C ASP A 152 -12.01 -7.95 -6.58
N GLU A 153 -10.75 -8.33 -6.44
CA GLU A 153 -10.25 -9.66 -6.77
C GLU A 153 -10.98 -10.76 -5.97
N THR A 154 -11.19 -10.52 -4.68
CA THR A 154 -11.92 -11.44 -3.81
C THR A 154 -13.37 -11.60 -4.27
N TYR A 155 -14.04 -10.50 -4.61
CA TYR A 155 -15.39 -10.56 -5.16
C TYR A 155 -15.45 -11.32 -6.49
N GLN A 156 -14.46 -11.13 -7.37
CA GLN A 156 -14.39 -11.86 -8.63
C GLN A 156 -14.20 -13.37 -8.41
N ILE A 157 -13.31 -13.75 -7.49
CA ILE A 157 -13.09 -15.16 -7.12
C ILE A 157 -14.35 -15.80 -6.56
N GLU A 158 -15.11 -15.09 -5.70
CA GLU A 158 -16.38 -15.58 -5.16
C GLU A 158 -17.42 -15.86 -6.26
N LYS A 159 -17.40 -15.09 -7.36
CA LYS A 159 -18.37 -15.21 -8.45
C LYS A 159 -17.97 -16.21 -9.53
N TRP A 160 -16.67 -16.30 -9.86
CA TRP A 160 -16.18 -17.03 -11.03
C TRP A 160 -15.12 -18.09 -10.71
N GLY A 161 -14.73 -18.23 -9.44
CA GLY A 161 -13.68 -19.16 -9.00
C GLY A 161 -12.28 -18.55 -9.08
N ALA A 162 -11.34 -19.21 -8.42
CA ALA A 162 -9.93 -18.86 -8.45
C ALA A 162 -9.20 -19.68 -9.51
N ASP A 163 -8.14 -19.10 -10.08
CA ASP A 163 -7.13 -19.83 -10.84
C ASP A 163 -5.77 -19.83 -10.09
N ASP A 164 -4.90 -20.76 -10.42
CA ASP A 164 -3.65 -20.98 -9.70
C ASP A 164 -2.68 -19.80 -9.86
N GLU A 165 -2.66 -19.12 -11.02
CA GLU A 165 -1.78 -17.98 -11.28
C GLU A 165 -2.24 -16.76 -10.45
N ALA A 166 -3.55 -16.48 -10.42
CA ALA A 166 -4.12 -15.44 -9.58
C ALA A 166 -3.87 -15.71 -8.09
N ALA A 167 -4.00 -16.97 -7.65
CA ALA A 167 -3.70 -17.38 -6.27
C ALA A 167 -2.24 -17.12 -5.90
N ALA A 168 -1.28 -17.51 -6.76
CA ALA A 168 0.14 -17.28 -6.55
C ALA A 168 0.49 -15.77 -6.47
N ARG A 169 -0.09 -14.94 -7.37
CA ARG A 169 0.09 -13.49 -7.36
C ARG A 169 -0.45 -12.86 -6.07
N ARG A 170 -1.63 -13.26 -5.63
CA ARG A 170 -2.24 -12.78 -4.38
C ARG A 170 -1.38 -13.14 -3.16
N GLN A 171 -0.79 -14.33 -3.15
CA GLN A 171 0.13 -14.74 -2.09
C GLN A 171 1.40 -13.88 -2.08
N ALA A 172 1.95 -13.54 -3.25
CA ALA A 172 3.10 -12.64 -3.36
C ALA A 172 2.79 -11.23 -2.83
N VAL A 173 1.64 -10.66 -3.22
CA VAL A 173 1.17 -9.36 -2.71
C VAL A 173 1.00 -9.38 -1.19
N ARG A 174 0.43 -10.46 -0.65
CA ARG A 174 0.27 -10.62 0.79
C ARG A 174 1.62 -10.62 1.52
N ALA A 175 2.57 -11.42 1.01
CA ALA A 175 3.91 -11.51 1.60
C ALA A 175 4.65 -10.16 1.54
N GLU A 176 4.49 -9.39 0.47
CA GLU A 176 5.07 -8.06 0.32
C GLU A 176 4.49 -7.08 1.34
N ILE A 177 3.16 -7.03 1.51
CA ILE A 177 2.50 -6.17 2.51
C ILE A 177 2.95 -6.55 3.93
N GLU A 178 2.99 -7.85 4.26
CA GLU A 178 3.41 -8.34 5.57
C GLU A 178 4.88 -7.99 5.86
N ALA A 179 5.77 -8.13 4.88
CA ALA A 179 7.19 -7.79 5.01
C ALA A 179 7.40 -6.28 5.20
N ALA A 180 6.72 -5.45 4.40
CA ALA A 180 6.82 -3.99 4.52
C ALA A 180 6.23 -3.48 5.85
N ALA A 181 5.14 -4.07 6.33
CA ALA A 181 4.57 -3.76 7.63
C ALA A 181 5.52 -4.13 8.77
N ALA A 182 6.15 -5.32 8.69
CA ALA A 182 7.14 -5.75 9.68
C ALA A 182 8.37 -4.83 9.66
N PHE A 183 8.86 -4.44 8.49
CA PHE A 183 9.98 -3.52 8.35
C PHE A 183 9.65 -2.15 8.98
N LEU A 184 8.46 -1.62 8.71
CA LEU A 184 7.99 -0.36 9.29
C LEU A 184 7.92 -0.42 10.82
N ALA A 185 7.43 -1.51 11.39
CA ALA A 185 7.39 -1.70 12.83
C ALA A 185 8.79 -1.74 13.44
N LEU A 186 9.75 -2.43 12.78
CA LEU A 186 11.13 -2.52 13.21
C LEU A 186 11.91 -1.20 13.08
N SER A 187 11.54 -0.32 12.16
CA SER A 187 12.18 0.99 11.99
C SER A 187 11.81 1.99 13.09
N ARG A 188 10.72 1.74 13.82
CA ARG A 188 10.17 2.61 14.88
C ARG A 188 10.51 2.16 16.32
N GLY A 189 10.99 0.96 16.47
CA GLY A 189 11.32 0.35 17.76
C GLY A 189 12.77 0.38 18.07
#